data_108aa38a93457e9618fe9061b93e1b25
#
_entry.id   108aa38a93457e9618fe9061b93e1b25
#
_cell.length_a   1.000
_cell.length_b   1.000
_cell.length_c   1.000
_cell.angle_alpha   90.00
_cell.angle_beta   90.00
_cell.angle_gamma   90.00
#
_symmetry.space_group_name_H-M   'P 1'
#
loop_
_entity.id
_entity.type
_entity.pdbx_description
1 polymer ?
#
loop_
_entity_poly.entity_id
_entity_poly.type
_entity_poly.pdbx_seq_one_letter_code
_entity_poly.pdbx_strand_id
1 'polypeptide(L)'
;MGPFGVAGAAAATAVAQVAGAVYMVAFLRRTQMDAAFSPRMLKARYARDIFRLSAPNSVQQASGTIITTVKQGLLGGLGVEAIAGFSCAGKLSSLLMMPVFGFVQSTVFFIAQNTAALQPGRVKEGLREGRRILLVYSLGVVAVCIGLRGPLLRLFTTDPAAASYGCTMLAFESVTYL
;
A
#
# COMPACT_ATOMS: atom_id res chain seq x y z
N MET A 1 9.01 26.15 -5.54
CA MET A 1 9.79 25.04 -4.93
C MET A 1 10.46 25.61 -3.68
N GLY A 2 10.30 24.95 -2.52
CA GLY A 2 10.93 25.43 -1.27
C GLY A 2 12.46 25.37 -1.34
N PRO A 3 13.19 26.09 -0.43
CA PRO A 3 14.62 26.28 -0.49
C PRO A 3 15.45 24.98 -0.41
N PHE A 4 14.86 23.87 -0.04
CA PHE A 4 15.54 22.58 0.11
C PHE A 4 15.28 21.56 -1.02
N GLY A 5 14.36 21.84 -1.94
CA GLY A 5 14.10 20.99 -3.10
C GLY A 5 14.04 19.48 -2.79
N VAL A 6 14.67 18.67 -3.64
CA VAL A 6 14.74 17.20 -3.52
C VAL A 6 15.51 16.76 -2.26
N ALA A 7 16.57 17.50 -1.87
CA ALA A 7 17.35 17.19 -0.68
C ALA A 7 16.50 17.32 0.61
N GLY A 8 15.62 18.32 0.69
CA GLY A 8 14.70 18.49 1.83
C GLY A 8 13.70 17.34 1.95
N ALA A 9 13.16 16.87 0.84
CA ALA A 9 12.24 15.72 0.82
C ALA A 9 12.95 14.43 1.27
N ALA A 10 14.18 14.20 0.81
CA ALA A 10 15.00 13.06 1.21
C ALA A 10 15.34 13.10 2.70
N ALA A 11 15.75 14.27 3.20
CA ALA A 11 16.06 14.46 4.62
C ALA A 11 14.82 14.24 5.51
N ALA A 12 13.66 14.77 5.13
CA ALA A 12 12.41 14.57 5.86
C ALA A 12 12.05 13.09 5.95
N THR A 13 12.20 12.33 4.85
CA THR A 13 11.96 10.89 4.83
C THR A 13 12.92 10.14 5.75
N ALA A 14 14.23 10.48 5.72
CA ALA A 14 15.22 9.86 6.58
C ALA A 14 14.92 10.13 8.07
N VAL A 15 14.59 11.37 8.43
CA VAL A 15 14.22 11.74 9.80
C VAL A 15 12.96 10.97 10.26
N ALA A 16 11.93 10.86 9.41
CA ALA A 16 10.72 10.11 9.73
C ALA A 16 11.00 8.61 9.98
N GLN A 17 11.88 8.00 9.18
CA GLN A 17 12.31 6.61 9.35
C GLN A 17 13.06 6.39 10.67
N VAL A 18 14.01 7.27 10.99
CA VAL A 18 14.77 7.22 12.26
C VAL A 18 13.82 7.41 13.45
N ALA A 19 12.94 8.40 13.40
CA ALA A 19 11.95 8.65 14.46
C ALA A 19 11.03 7.43 14.67
N GLY A 20 10.55 6.81 13.58
CA GLY A 20 9.75 5.58 13.64
C GLY A 20 10.50 4.40 14.28
N ALA A 21 11.78 4.21 13.92
CA ALA A 21 12.62 3.17 14.50
C ALA A 21 12.86 3.39 16.00
N VAL A 22 13.18 4.62 16.39
CA VAL A 22 13.37 5.00 17.81
C VAL A 22 12.07 4.79 18.61
N TYR A 23 10.94 5.23 18.07
CA TYR A 23 9.63 5.00 18.68
C TYR A 23 9.35 3.51 18.89
N MET A 24 9.57 2.68 17.86
CA MET A 24 9.34 1.24 17.94
C MET A 24 10.22 0.58 19.02
N VAL A 25 11.52 0.93 19.07
CA VAL A 25 12.43 0.40 20.09
C VAL A 25 12.00 0.86 21.49
N ALA A 26 11.61 2.11 21.67
CA ALA A 26 11.13 2.63 22.94
C ALA A 26 9.82 1.94 23.39
N PHE A 27 8.90 1.72 22.45
CA PHE A 27 7.65 0.99 22.70
C PHE A 27 7.89 -0.45 23.14
N LEU A 28 8.75 -1.20 22.42
CA LEU A 28 9.10 -2.58 22.75
C LEU A 28 9.75 -2.68 24.13
N ARG A 29 10.62 -1.73 24.49
CA ARG A 29 11.23 -1.68 25.83
C ARG A 29 10.23 -1.39 26.95
N ARG A 30 9.23 -0.51 26.69
CA ARG A 30 8.18 -0.19 27.68
C ARG A 30 7.17 -1.32 27.89
N THR A 31 6.88 -2.11 26.86
CA THR A 31 5.84 -3.15 26.90
C THR A 31 6.36 -4.45 27.55
N GLN A 32 7.55 -4.45 28.14
CA GLN A 32 8.16 -5.63 28.82
C GLN A 32 8.04 -6.92 27.99
N MET A 33 7.98 -6.79 26.67
CA MET A 33 8.15 -7.97 25.84
C MET A 33 9.59 -8.44 26.07
N ASP A 34 9.75 -9.64 26.66
CA ASP A 34 11.03 -10.33 26.88
C ASP A 34 11.72 -10.69 25.54
N ALA A 35 11.62 -9.79 24.58
CA ALA A 35 12.40 -9.83 23.36
C ALA A 35 13.81 -9.32 23.68
N ALA A 36 14.54 -10.08 24.50
CA ALA A 36 15.97 -9.87 24.64
C ALA A 36 16.59 -10.07 23.25
N PHE A 37 16.94 -8.95 22.61
CA PHE A 37 17.73 -8.96 21.39
C PHE A 37 19.11 -9.54 21.71
N SER A 38 19.21 -10.86 21.71
CA SER A 38 20.49 -11.55 21.83
C SER A 38 20.89 -12.07 20.47
N PRO A 39 22.07 -11.69 19.95
CA PRO A 39 22.60 -12.25 18.71
C PRO A 39 22.69 -13.78 18.72
N ARG A 40 22.76 -14.38 19.92
CA ARG A 40 22.79 -15.83 20.13
C ARG A 40 21.44 -16.52 19.84
N MET A 41 20.33 -15.76 19.76
CA MET A 41 19.01 -16.30 19.39
C MET A 41 18.78 -16.39 17.88
N LEU A 42 19.67 -15.84 17.06
CA LEU A 42 19.65 -15.98 15.59
C LEU A 42 20.06 -17.43 15.21
N LYS A 43 19.13 -18.37 15.32
CA LYS A 43 19.31 -19.73 14.83
C LYS A 43 18.99 -19.75 13.33
N ALA A 44 19.89 -20.33 12.53
CA ALA A 44 19.72 -20.47 11.09
C ALA A 44 18.38 -21.12 10.68
N ARG A 45 17.82 -21.97 11.54
CA ARG A 45 16.52 -22.59 11.35
C ARG A 45 15.39 -21.53 11.26
N TYR A 46 15.34 -20.58 12.19
CA TYR A 46 14.31 -19.53 12.17
C TYR A 46 14.46 -18.61 10.97
N ALA A 47 15.70 -18.26 10.61
CA ALA A 47 15.96 -17.48 9.41
C ALA A 47 15.47 -18.20 8.14
N ARG A 48 15.71 -19.51 8.04
CA ARG A 48 15.23 -20.34 6.92
C ARG A 48 13.70 -20.40 6.85
N ASP A 49 13.04 -20.57 7.99
CA ASP A 49 11.58 -20.64 8.06
C ASP A 49 10.94 -19.29 7.66
N ILE A 50 11.50 -18.18 8.16
CA ILE A 50 11.07 -16.82 7.78
C ILE A 50 11.27 -16.61 6.28
N PHE A 51 12.44 -16.98 5.74
CA PHE A 51 12.73 -16.82 4.32
C PHE A 51 11.75 -17.61 3.45
N ARG A 52 11.47 -18.87 3.83
CA ARG A 52 10.52 -19.73 3.11
C ARG A 52 9.10 -19.16 3.10
N LEU A 53 8.65 -18.55 4.21
CA LEU A 53 7.34 -17.93 4.31
C LEU A 53 7.28 -16.58 3.58
N SER A 54 8.39 -15.83 3.55
CA SER A 54 8.46 -14.51 2.92
C SER A 54 8.68 -14.57 1.42
N ALA A 55 9.31 -15.63 0.89
CA ALA A 55 9.67 -15.75 -0.52
C ALA A 55 8.46 -15.57 -1.48
N PRO A 56 7.30 -16.23 -1.28
CA PRO A 56 6.14 -16.03 -2.15
C PRO A 56 5.64 -14.58 -2.16
N ASN A 57 5.62 -13.94 -0.99
CA ASN A 57 5.21 -12.55 -0.86
C ASN A 57 6.20 -11.60 -1.55
N SER A 58 7.50 -11.86 -1.44
CA SER A 58 8.54 -11.09 -2.11
C SER A 58 8.43 -11.20 -3.64
N VAL A 59 8.13 -12.38 -4.18
CA VAL A 59 7.89 -12.58 -5.61
C VAL A 59 6.67 -11.79 -6.07
N GLN A 60 5.59 -11.82 -5.30
CA GLN A 60 4.38 -11.06 -5.60
C GLN A 60 4.66 -9.54 -5.64
N GLN A 61 5.37 -9.00 -4.67
CA GLN A 61 5.76 -7.59 -4.62
C GLN A 61 6.68 -7.20 -5.77
N ALA A 62 7.66 -8.04 -6.08
CA ALA A 62 8.56 -7.83 -7.22
C ALA A 62 7.79 -7.79 -8.55
N SER A 63 6.81 -8.69 -8.75
CA SER A 63 5.95 -8.71 -9.94
C SER A 63 5.17 -7.40 -10.09
N GLY A 64 4.61 -6.85 -9.01
CA GLY A 64 3.93 -5.56 -9.03
C GLY A 64 4.85 -4.42 -9.45
N THR A 65 6.09 -4.40 -8.95
CA THR A 65 7.09 -3.38 -9.31
C THR A 65 7.49 -3.49 -10.79
N ILE A 66 7.70 -4.71 -11.30
CA ILE A 66 8.02 -4.94 -12.72
C ILE A 66 6.89 -4.42 -13.61
N ILE A 67 5.64 -4.77 -13.30
CA ILE A 67 4.46 -4.29 -14.05
C ILE A 67 4.41 -2.76 -14.07
N THR A 68 4.65 -2.11 -12.94
CA THR A 68 4.65 -0.64 -12.86
C THR A 68 5.76 -0.03 -13.70
N THR A 69 6.96 -0.62 -13.69
CA THR A 69 8.09 -0.16 -14.51
C THR A 69 7.81 -0.31 -16.00
N VAL A 70 7.24 -1.44 -16.43
CA VAL A 70 6.84 -1.68 -17.82
C VAL A 70 5.76 -0.67 -18.25
N LYS A 71 4.75 -0.44 -17.41
CA LYS A 71 3.71 0.59 -17.66
C LYS A 71 4.33 1.97 -17.86
N GLN A 72 5.27 2.38 -17.01
CA GLN A 72 5.95 3.67 -17.13
C GLN A 72 6.77 3.78 -18.43
N GLY A 73 7.45 2.70 -18.82
CA GLY A 73 8.18 2.64 -20.08
C GLY A 73 7.28 2.81 -21.30
N LEU A 74 6.13 2.14 -21.33
CA LEU A 74 5.14 2.27 -22.41
C LEU A 74 4.54 3.67 -22.48
N LEU A 75 4.25 4.28 -21.33
CA LEU A 75 3.70 5.63 -21.23
C LEU A 75 4.72 6.69 -21.69
N GLY A 76 6.02 6.43 -21.53
CA GLY A 76 7.08 7.30 -22.01
C GLY A 76 7.02 7.56 -23.52
N GLY A 77 6.51 6.61 -24.29
CA GLY A 77 6.27 6.75 -25.73
C GLY A 77 5.06 7.62 -26.11
N LEU A 78 4.15 7.90 -25.16
CA LEU A 78 2.92 8.67 -25.38
C LEU A 78 3.06 10.18 -25.07
N GLY A 79 4.20 10.58 -24.51
CA GLY A 79 4.47 12.00 -24.20
C GLY A 79 4.37 12.32 -22.69
N VAL A 80 4.77 13.55 -22.38
CA VAL A 80 4.88 14.04 -20.99
C VAL A 80 3.51 14.17 -20.34
N GLU A 81 2.49 14.55 -21.08
CA GLU A 81 1.12 14.71 -20.59
C GLU A 81 0.53 13.36 -20.13
N ALA A 82 0.84 12.28 -20.85
CA ALA A 82 0.41 10.95 -20.49
C ALA A 82 1.07 10.48 -19.18
N ILE A 83 2.37 10.73 -19.01
CA ILE A 83 3.11 10.42 -17.79
C ILE A 83 2.55 11.23 -16.61
N ALA A 84 2.27 12.52 -16.80
CA ALA A 84 1.70 13.39 -15.78
C ALA A 84 0.30 12.90 -15.35
N GLY A 85 -0.58 12.63 -16.32
CA GLY A 85 -1.91 12.10 -16.07
C GLY A 85 -1.90 10.77 -15.31
N PHE A 86 -1.03 9.84 -15.72
CA PHE A 86 -0.81 8.57 -15.05
C PHE A 86 -0.32 8.76 -13.62
N SER A 87 0.64 9.66 -13.40
CA SER A 87 1.17 9.91 -12.05
C SER A 87 0.11 10.51 -11.12
N CYS A 88 -0.74 11.41 -11.62
CA CYS A 88 -1.85 11.99 -10.87
C CYS A 88 -2.90 10.92 -10.52
N ALA A 89 -3.31 10.12 -11.51
CA ALA A 89 -4.24 9.02 -11.30
C ALA A 89 -3.70 8.00 -10.28
N GLY A 90 -2.43 7.62 -10.40
CA GLY A 90 -1.78 6.68 -9.48
C GLY A 90 -1.70 7.19 -8.04
N LYS A 91 -1.45 8.49 -7.83
CA LYS A 91 -1.48 9.10 -6.49
C LYS A 91 -2.89 9.06 -5.89
N LEU A 92 -3.90 9.39 -6.69
CA LEU A 92 -5.29 9.33 -6.25
C LEU A 92 -5.72 7.90 -5.92
N SER A 93 -5.39 6.95 -6.79
CA SER A 93 -5.63 5.52 -6.56
C SER A 93 -4.98 5.04 -5.27
N SER A 94 -3.73 5.42 -5.03
CA SER A 94 -3.01 5.05 -3.80
C SER A 94 -3.68 5.58 -2.55
N LEU A 95 -4.17 6.82 -2.57
CA LEU A 95 -4.91 7.40 -1.44
C LEU A 95 -6.22 6.65 -1.17
N LEU A 96 -6.97 6.34 -2.23
CA LEU A 96 -8.23 5.61 -2.11
C LEU A 96 -8.03 4.16 -1.66
N MET A 97 -6.89 3.54 -1.99
CA MET A 97 -6.58 2.16 -1.61
C MET A 97 -5.90 2.03 -0.23
N MET A 98 -5.40 3.11 0.37
CA MET A 98 -4.77 3.07 1.70
C MET A 98 -5.62 2.37 2.77
N PRO A 99 -6.93 2.67 2.93
CA PRO A 99 -7.76 1.97 3.90
C PRO A 99 -7.89 0.47 3.63
N VAL A 100 -7.91 0.06 2.35
CA VAL A 100 -7.96 -1.36 1.96
C VAL A 100 -6.71 -2.09 2.43
N PHE A 101 -5.52 -1.52 2.18
CA PHE A 101 -4.27 -2.11 2.64
C PHE A 101 -4.22 -2.24 4.16
N GLY A 102 -4.64 -1.21 4.90
CA GLY A 102 -4.72 -1.25 6.36
C GLY A 102 -5.68 -2.33 6.86
N PHE A 103 -6.83 -2.46 6.22
CA PHE A 103 -7.84 -3.48 6.57
C PHE A 103 -7.33 -4.90 6.27
N VAL A 104 -6.70 -5.13 5.12
CA VAL A 104 -6.10 -6.43 4.77
C VAL A 104 -5.05 -6.84 5.79
N GLN A 105 -4.16 -5.94 6.17
CA GLN A 105 -3.13 -6.21 7.18
C GLN A 105 -3.75 -6.55 8.55
N SER A 106 -4.76 -5.79 8.99
CA SER A 106 -5.49 -6.07 10.23
C SER A 106 -6.18 -7.44 10.19
N THR A 107 -6.73 -7.82 9.05
CA THR A 107 -7.37 -9.13 8.84
C THR A 107 -6.35 -10.27 8.96
N VAL A 108 -5.14 -10.11 8.41
CA VAL A 108 -4.07 -11.10 8.54
C VAL A 108 -3.71 -11.32 10.02
N PHE A 109 -3.54 -10.25 10.80
CA PHE A 109 -3.29 -10.35 12.23
C PHE A 109 -4.44 -11.00 12.99
N PHE A 110 -5.68 -10.63 12.67
CA PHE A 110 -6.88 -11.23 13.27
C PHE A 110 -6.95 -12.75 13.04
N ILE A 111 -6.69 -13.19 11.80
CA ILE A 111 -6.65 -14.61 11.45
C ILE A 111 -5.55 -15.32 12.22
N ALA A 112 -4.33 -14.77 12.24
CA ALA A 112 -3.20 -15.37 12.91
C ALA A 112 -3.47 -15.57 14.41
N GLN A 113 -4.00 -14.54 15.09
CA GLN A 113 -4.33 -14.60 16.52
C GLN A 113 -5.42 -15.63 16.83
N ASN A 114 -6.51 -15.64 16.05
CA ASN A 114 -7.64 -16.56 16.31
C ASN A 114 -7.30 -18.01 15.92
N THR A 115 -6.42 -18.21 14.93
CA THR A 115 -5.89 -19.53 14.58
C THR A 115 -4.99 -20.06 15.71
N ALA A 116 -4.11 -19.23 16.24
CA ALA A 116 -3.27 -19.59 17.38
C ALA A 116 -4.10 -19.88 18.64
N ALA A 117 -5.23 -19.20 18.82
CA ALA A 117 -6.18 -19.43 19.90
C ALA A 117 -7.13 -20.63 19.66
N LEU A 118 -6.95 -21.39 18.57
CA LEU A 118 -7.79 -22.54 18.20
C LEU A 118 -9.27 -22.21 18.09
N GLN A 119 -9.60 -21.01 17.56
CA GLN A 119 -10.97 -20.51 17.39
C GLN A 119 -11.40 -20.40 15.93
N PRO A 120 -11.59 -21.51 15.19
CA PRO A 120 -11.89 -21.48 13.76
C PRO A 120 -13.24 -20.84 13.42
N GLY A 121 -14.20 -20.88 14.35
CA GLY A 121 -15.50 -20.20 14.19
C GLY A 121 -15.34 -18.69 14.03
N ARG A 122 -14.54 -18.06 14.90
CA ARG A 122 -14.26 -16.62 14.83
C ARG A 122 -13.50 -16.22 13.55
N VAL A 123 -12.59 -17.09 13.09
CA VAL A 123 -11.87 -16.85 11.83
C VAL A 123 -12.86 -16.79 10.66
N LYS A 124 -13.80 -17.74 10.56
CA LYS A 124 -14.81 -17.78 9.50
C LYS A 124 -15.74 -16.57 9.53
N GLU A 125 -16.17 -16.18 10.72
CA GLU A 125 -17.04 -15.01 10.91
C GLU A 125 -16.31 -13.72 10.53
N GLY A 126 -15.09 -13.51 11.04
CA GLY A 126 -14.29 -12.35 10.73
C GLY A 126 -13.96 -12.24 9.24
N LEU A 127 -13.68 -13.34 8.55
CA LEU A 127 -13.47 -13.34 7.10
C LEU A 127 -14.75 -12.96 6.34
N ARG A 128 -15.91 -13.43 6.78
CA ARG A 128 -17.21 -13.09 6.14
C ARG A 128 -17.51 -11.61 6.30
N GLU A 129 -17.41 -11.08 7.49
CA GLU A 129 -17.67 -9.66 7.76
C GLU A 129 -16.59 -8.77 7.10
N GLY A 130 -15.33 -9.19 7.15
CA GLY A 130 -14.25 -8.50 6.46
C GLY A 130 -14.48 -8.39 4.97
N ARG A 131 -14.90 -9.47 4.32
CA ARG A 131 -15.24 -9.45 2.89
C ARG A 131 -16.41 -8.51 2.59
N ARG A 132 -17.44 -8.47 3.44
CA ARG A 132 -18.56 -7.54 3.27
C ARG A 132 -18.11 -6.08 3.33
N ILE A 133 -17.30 -5.74 4.33
CA ILE A 133 -16.77 -4.38 4.51
C ILE A 133 -15.93 -3.98 3.29
N LEU A 134 -15.03 -4.86 2.83
CA LEU A 134 -14.21 -4.60 1.66
C LEU A 134 -15.05 -4.41 0.40
N LEU A 135 -16.07 -5.24 0.17
CA LEU A 135 -16.96 -5.11 -0.98
C LEU A 135 -17.71 -3.77 -0.96
N VAL A 136 -18.29 -3.38 0.17
CA VAL A 136 -18.99 -2.10 0.29
C VAL A 136 -18.05 -0.93 0.05
N TYR A 137 -16.84 -1.00 0.63
CA TYR A 137 -15.82 0.03 0.43
C TYR A 137 -15.37 0.10 -1.04
N SER A 138 -15.06 -1.04 -1.67
CA SER A 138 -14.66 -1.10 -3.09
C SER A 138 -15.71 -0.54 -4.01
N LEU A 139 -16.99 -0.89 -3.80
CA LEU A 139 -18.09 -0.31 -4.56
C LEU A 139 -18.18 1.21 -4.38
N GLY A 140 -17.98 1.71 -3.15
CA GLY A 140 -17.93 3.14 -2.88
C GLY A 140 -16.77 3.82 -3.62
N VAL A 141 -15.57 3.23 -3.60
CA VAL A 141 -14.39 3.76 -4.33
C VAL A 141 -14.65 3.78 -5.84
N VAL A 142 -15.21 2.70 -6.39
CA VAL A 142 -15.57 2.65 -7.82
C VAL A 142 -16.56 3.74 -8.18
N ALA A 143 -17.61 3.92 -7.38
CA ALA A 143 -18.60 4.99 -7.60
C ALA A 143 -17.96 6.39 -7.58
N VAL A 144 -17.06 6.64 -6.63
CA VAL A 144 -16.30 7.91 -6.53
C VAL A 144 -15.37 8.08 -7.73
N CYS A 145 -14.61 7.04 -8.11
CA CYS A 145 -13.70 7.09 -9.25
C CYS A 145 -14.44 7.36 -10.58
N ILE A 146 -15.60 6.73 -10.78
CA ILE A 146 -16.37 6.92 -12.02
C ILE A 146 -17.11 8.27 -12.01
N GLY A 147 -17.77 8.61 -10.89
CA GLY A 147 -18.64 9.79 -10.80
C GLY A 147 -17.87 11.11 -10.66
N LEU A 148 -16.77 11.10 -9.92
CA LEU A 148 -16.01 12.30 -9.57
C LEU A 148 -14.62 12.38 -10.21
N ARG A 149 -14.31 11.51 -11.20
CA ARG A 149 -13.00 11.45 -11.87
C ARG A 149 -12.49 12.81 -12.37
N GLY A 150 -13.38 13.61 -12.99
CA GLY A 150 -13.01 14.92 -13.52
C GLY A 150 -12.64 15.94 -12.44
N PRO A 151 -13.54 16.22 -11.47
CA PRO A 151 -13.22 17.09 -10.33
C PRO A 151 -12.00 16.63 -9.53
N LEU A 152 -11.87 15.33 -9.26
CA LEU A 152 -10.76 14.77 -8.47
C LEU A 152 -9.41 14.99 -9.16
N LEU A 153 -9.31 14.75 -10.46
CA LEU A 153 -8.06 14.96 -11.18
C LEU A 153 -7.69 16.43 -11.34
N ARG A 154 -8.65 17.32 -11.44
CA ARG A 154 -8.39 18.78 -11.47
C ARG A 154 -7.75 19.31 -10.19
N LEU A 155 -7.88 18.60 -9.06
CA LEU A 155 -7.14 18.91 -7.83
C LEU A 155 -5.63 18.62 -7.93
N PHE A 156 -5.23 17.72 -8.84
CA PHE A 156 -3.85 17.28 -8.99
C PHE A 156 -3.16 17.85 -10.23
N THR A 157 -3.92 18.24 -11.25
CA THR A 157 -3.38 18.83 -12.48
C THR A 157 -4.30 19.90 -13.05
N THR A 158 -3.69 20.98 -13.54
CA THR A 158 -4.37 22.07 -14.24
C THR A 158 -4.34 21.87 -15.76
N ASP A 159 -3.53 20.92 -16.26
CA ASP A 159 -3.40 20.61 -17.67
C ASP A 159 -4.57 19.73 -18.15
N PRO A 160 -5.39 20.20 -19.12
CA PRO A 160 -6.53 19.46 -19.64
C PRO A 160 -6.14 18.15 -20.32
N ALA A 161 -4.99 18.10 -21.01
CA ALA A 161 -4.51 16.89 -21.68
C ALA A 161 -4.12 15.82 -20.66
N ALA A 162 -3.32 16.17 -19.66
CA ALA A 162 -2.97 15.28 -18.56
C ALA A 162 -4.21 14.80 -17.78
N ALA A 163 -5.20 15.66 -17.55
CA ALA A 163 -6.45 15.29 -16.90
C ALA A 163 -7.24 14.26 -17.71
N SER A 164 -7.28 14.35 -19.05
CA SER A 164 -8.00 13.40 -19.90
C SER A 164 -7.36 12.00 -19.83
N TYR A 165 -6.03 11.90 -19.90
CA TYR A 165 -5.30 10.64 -19.72
C TYR A 165 -5.53 10.05 -18.33
N GLY A 166 -5.47 10.88 -17.29
CA GLY A 166 -5.74 10.46 -15.92
C GLY A 166 -7.17 9.96 -15.72
N CYS A 167 -8.18 10.60 -16.30
CA CYS A 167 -9.58 10.16 -16.25
C CYS A 167 -9.79 8.79 -16.88
N THR A 168 -9.16 8.56 -18.03
CA THR A 168 -9.23 7.28 -18.73
C THR A 168 -8.59 6.19 -17.89
N MET A 169 -7.44 6.47 -17.30
CA MET A 169 -6.73 5.54 -16.45
C MET A 169 -7.49 5.18 -15.18
N LEU A 170 -8.05 6.17 -14.47
CA LEU A 170 -8.87 5.92 -13.28
C LEU A 170 -10.09 5.05 -13.59
N ALA A 171 -10.70 5.22 -14.77
CA ALA A 171 -11.82 4.38 -15.19
C ALA A 171 -11.38 2.92 -15.38
N PHE A 172 -10.24 2.67 -16.00
CA PHE A 172 -9.70 1.31 -16.15
C PHE A 172 -9.25 0.72 -14.82
N GLU A 173 -8.54 1.47 -13.98
CA GLU A 173 -8.10 0.98 -12.66
C GLU A 173 -9.28 0.71 -11.73
N SER A 174 -10.36 1.50 -11.79
CA SER A 174 -11.53 1.29 -10.93
C SER A 174 -12.16 -0.10 -11.09
N VAL A 175 -12.10 -0.69 -12.28
CA VAL A 175 -12.56 -2.07 -12.50
C VAL A 175 -11.73 -3.11 -11.74
N THR A 176 -10.46 -2.83 -11.50
CA THR A 176 -9.56 -3.74 -10.78
C THR A 176 -9.74 -3.70 -9.26
N TYR A 177 -10.55 -2.78 -8.73
CA TYR A 177 -10.82 -2.65 -7.29
C TYR A 177 -11.98 -3.52 -6.80
N LEU A 178 -12.68 -4.21 -7.68
CA LEU A 178 -13.74 -5.20 -7.39
C LEU A 178 -13.19 -6.61 -7.32
#